data_7265bb1b1be8ede7e036318d8dc2f080
#
_entry.id   7265bb1b1be8ede7e036318d8dc2f080
#
_cell.length_a   1.000
_cell.length_b   1.000
_cell.length_c   1.000
_cell.angle_alpha   90.00
_cell.angle_beta   90.00
_cell.angle_gamma   90.00
#
_symmetry.space_group_name_H-M   'P 1'
#
loop_
_entity.id
_entity.type
_entity.pdbx_description
1 polymer ?
#
loop_
_entity_poly.entity_id
_entity_poly.type
_entity_poly.pdbx_seq_one_letter_code
_entity_poly.pdbx_strand_id
1 'polypeptide(L)'
;MGWEALGLWGADAVRIEPLAGGSSNDVWSVRVGGKLAVGRLGKRSDADLAWEAELLQHLDREGLTVPVPIPTTDGRLFADGLMVITYMEGGPPRTKADWRRVAETLRELHRLTRGWPQRPGWRSSTDLLDAETGTRIDLAAMPPEAVARCRAAWARLVGRERCVVHGNPNNPGNVRITAGRVALIDWDEAHVDVPDLDLVLPHNGADLVGEAYDIAAQASSAWEAAVCWDDDYSKERLAEVRAIPAATDR
;
A
#
# COMPACT_ATOMS: atom_id res chain seq x y z
N MET A 1 -10.80 -21.37 10.66
CA MET A 1 -10.01 -20.41 11.43
C MET A 1 -10.58 -19.04 11.16
N GLY A 2 -10.75 -18.25 12.16
CA GLY A 2 -11.49 -17.00 12.08
C GLY A 2 -11.21 -16.13 13.29
N TRP A 3 -12.17 -15.34 13.70
CA TRP A 3 -12.04 -14.41 14.81
C TRP A 3 -11.83 -15.05 16.19
N GLU A 4 -11.88 -16.36 16.32
CA GLU A 4 -11.56 -17.10 17.54
C GLU A 4 -10.14 -16.82 18.03
N ALA A 5 -9.20 -16.54 17.10
CA ALA A 5 -7.82 -16.17 17.41
C ALA A 5 -7.74 -14.87 18.23
N LEU A 6 -8.76 -13.98 18.19
CA LEU A 6 -8.76 -12.73 18.95
C LEU A 6 -8.57 -12.95 20.47
N GLY A 7 -9.03 -14.08 21.01
CA GLY A 7 -8.83 -14.46 22.39
C GLY A 7 -7.35 -14.57 22.83
N LEU A 8 -6.42 -14.71 21.88
CA LEU A 8 -4.98 -14.73 22.16
C LEU A 8 -4.42 -13.37 22.60
N TRP A 9 -5.16 -12.28 22.36
CA TRP A 9 -4.82 -10.92 22.85
C TRP A 9 -5.32 -10.63 24.25
N GLY A 10 -6.03 -11.57 24.88
CA GLY A 10 -6.53 -11.46 26.26
C GLY A 10 -7.98 -11.89 26.37
N ALA A 11 -8.40 -12.26 27.57
CA ALA A 11 -9.77 -12.70 27.84
C ALA A 11 -10.82 -11.57 27.66
N ASP A 12 -10.39 -10.31 27.69
CA ASP A 12 -11.19 -9.12 27.46
C ASP A 12 -11.21 -8.65 26.01
N ALA A 13 -10.48 -9.35 25.12
CA ALA A 13 -10.41 -9.00 23.71
C ALA A 13 -11.76 -9.30 23.03
N VAL A 14 -12.41 -8.24 22.48
CA VAL A 14 -13.72 -8.36 21.86
C VAL A 14 -13.82 -7.55 20.57
N ARG A 15 -14.59 -8.06 19.61
CA ARG A 15 -14.99 -7.28 18.43
C ARG A 15 -16.07 -6.28 18.82
N ILE A 16 -16.04 -5.09 18.20
CA ILE A 16 -17.01 -4.02 18.45
C ILE A 16 -17.91 -3.85 17.22
N GLU A 17 -17.33 -3.37 16.11
CA GLU A 17 -18.09 -3.10 14.88
C GLU A 17 -17.19 -3.29 13.64
N PRO A 18 -17.76 -3.68 12.50
CA PRO A 18 -17.02 -3.76 11.25
C PRO A 18 -16.60 -2.37 10.81
N LEU A 19 -15.38 -2.26 10.28
CA LEU A 19 -14.87 -1.04 9.67
C LEU A 19 -14.99 -1.13 8.16
N ALA A 20 -15.49 -0.04 7.52
CA ALA A 20 -15.58 0.02 6.07
C ALA A 20 -14.18 0.11 5.45
N GLY A 21 -13.95 -0.58 4.33
CA GLY A 21 -12.78 -0.35 3.49
C GLY A 21 -11.78 -1.49 3.37
N GLY A 22 -12.10 -2.72 3.67
CA GLY A 22 -11.20 -3.86 3.42
C GLY A 22 -11.67 -4.73 2.25
N SER A 23 -11.13 -4.56 1.04
CA SER A 23 -11.41 -5.50 -0.07
C SER A 23 -10.74 -6.86 0.12
N SER A 24 -9.64 -6.91 0.86
CA SER A 24 -8.80 -8.10 1.04
C SER A 24 -8.86 -8.71 2.43
N ASN A 25 -9.29 -7.97 3.43
CA ASN A 25 -9.38 -8.40 4.82
C ASN A 25 -10.76 -8.10 5.40
N ASP A 26 -11.19 -8.94 6.35
CA ASP A 26 -12.31 -8.63 7.26
C ASP A 26 -11.76 -7.75 8.39
N VAL A 27 -12.16 -6.47 8.42
CA VAL A 27 -11.59 -5.44 9.29
C VAL A 27 -12.61 -4.99 10.32
N TRP A 28 -12.25 -5.06 11.60
CA TRP A 28 -13.11 -4.68 12.71
C TRP A 28 -12.40 -3.76 13.68
N SER A 29 -13.13 -2.82 14.25
CA SER A 29 -12.72 -2.24 15.51
C SER A 29 -12.83 -3.29 16.62
N VAL A 30 -11.80 -3.38 17.44
CA VAL A 30 -11.71 -4.35 18.54
C VAL A 30 -11.29 -3.62 19.82
N ARG A 31 -11.55 -4.23 20.96
CA ARG A 31 -11.02 -3.77 22.25
C ARG A 31 -10.04 -4.80 22.78
N VAL A 32 -8.85 -4.36 23.18
CA VAL A 32 -7.79 -5.19 23.75
C VAL A 32 -7.19 -4.43 24.92
N GLY A 33 -7.13 -5.04 26.10
CA GLY A 33 -6.62 -4.39 27.30
C GLY A 33 -7.35 -3.08 27.64
N GLY A 34 -8.66 -3.02 27.39
CA GLY A 34 -9.49 -1.83 27.55
C GLY A 34 -9.32 -0.73 26.50
N LYS A 35 -8.39 -0.85 25.55
CA LYS A 35 -8.10 0.14 24.50
C LYS A 35 -8.72 -0.22 23.17
N LEU A 36 -9.11 0.79 22.39
CA LEU A 36 -9.56 0.64 21.02
C LEU A 36 -8.37 0.26 20.12
N ALA A 37 -8.59 -0.72 19.25
CA ALA A 37 -7.63 -1.22 18.29
C ALA A 37 -8.35 -1.64 17.00
N VAL A 38 -7.59 -2.06 15.98
CA VAL A 38 -8.13 -2.59 14.72
C VAL A 38 -7.65 -4.02 14.55
N GLY A 39 -8.58 -4.95 14.37
CA GLY A 39 -8.29 -6.32 13.98
C GLY A 39 -8.46 -6.48 12.47
N ARG A 40 -7.48 -7.10 11.82
CA ARG A 40 -7.47 -7.38 10.38
C ARG A 40 -7.28 -8.87 10.18
N LEU A 41 -8.34 -9.56 9.75
CA LEU A 41 -8.34 -10.99 9.47
C LEU A 41 -8.33 -11.22 7.97
N GLY A 42 -7.35 -11.94 7.47
CA GLY A 42 -7.20 -12.22 6.04
C GLY A 42 -6.55 -13.56 5.74
N LYS A 43 -6.38 -13.85 4.45
CA LYS A 43 -5.74 -15.08 3.95
C LYS A 43 -4.25 -14.90 3.64
N ARG A 44 -3.59 -13.96 4.29
CA ARG A 44 -2.18 -13.66 4.09
C ARG A 44 -1.30 -14.73 4.73
N SER A 45 -0.15 -15.01 4.13
CA SER A 45 0.82 -15.94 4.72
C SER A 45 1.49 -15.33 5.95
N ASP A 46 1.99 -16.18 6.84
CA ASP A 46 2.76 -15.73 8.01
C ASP A 46 3.99 -14.92 7.63
N ALA A 47 4.65 -15.26 6.52
CA ALA A 47 5.80 -14.50 6.02
C ALA A 47 5.41 -13.08 5.57
N ASP A 48 4.24 -12.92 4.96
CA ASP A 48 3.69 -11.62 4.56
C ASP A 48 3.30 -10.78 5.78
N LEU A 49 2.62 -11.38 6.77
CA LEU A 49 2.26 -10.73 8.03
C LEU A 49 3.50 -10.33 8.85
N ALA A 50 4.54 -11.18 8.87
CA ALA A 50 5.79 -10.88 9.55
C ALA A 50 6.51 -9.68 8.92
N TRP A 51 6.56 -9.62 7.58
CA TRP A 51 7.15 -8.50 6.84
C TRP A 51 6.46 -7.17 7.17
N GLU A 52 5.12 -7.14 7.16
CA GLU A 52 4.36 -5.93 7.51
C GLU A 52 4.57 -5.55 8.97
N ALA A 53 4.54 -6.52 9.89
CA ALA A 53 4.74 -6.25 11.31
C ALA A 53 6.14 -5.67 11.59
N GLU A 54 7.18 -6.20 10.97
CA GLU A 54 8.55 -5.68 11.06
C GLU A 54 8.67 -4.25 10.51
N LEU A 55 8.07 -4.01 9.34
CA LEU A 55 8.02 -2.68 8.72
C LEU A 55 7.35 -1.66 9.64
N LEU A 56 6.15 -1.95 10.15
CA LEU A 56 5.41 -1.01 11.00
C LEU A 56 6.14 -0.72 12.31
N GLN A 57 6.76 -1.73 12.94
CA GLN A 57 7.58 -1.53 14.12
C GLN A 57 8.85 -0.72 13.83
N HIS A 58 9.46 -0.89 12.65
CA HIS A 58 10.60 -0.08 12.24
C HIS A 58 10.20 1.38 12.06
N LEU A 59 9.14 1.64 11.30
CA LEU A 59 8.67 2.99 11.01
C LEU A 59 8.26 3.76 12.29
N ASP A 60 7.59 3.09 13.22
CA ASP A 60 7.22 3.68 14.52
C ASP A 60 8.48 4.07 15.34
N ARG A 61 9.48 3.18 15.40
CA ARG A 61 10.76 3.47 16.09
C ARG A 61 11.51 4.64 15.47
N GLU A 62 11.38 4.83 14.15
CA GLU A 62 11.96 5.96 13.42
C GLU A 62 11.10 7.23 13.49
N GLY A 63 9.94 7.18 14.16
CA GLY A 63 9.10 8.34 14.46
C GLY A 63 7.99 8.62 13.43
N LEU A 64 7.77 7.75 12.44
CA LEU A 64 6.58 7.84 11.61
C LEU A 64 5.34 7.39 12.40
N THR A 65 4.24 8.10 12.19
CA THR A 65 2.96 7.71 12.78
C THR A 65 2.30 6.64 11.90
N VAL A 66 2.34 5.40 12.36
CA VAL A 66 1.77 4.22 11.68
C VAL A 66 1.03 3.34 12.69
N PRO A 67 0.07 2.51 12.26
CA PRO A 67 -0.56 1.54 13.15
C PRO A 67 0.45 0.44 13.51
N VAL A 68 0.71 0.27 14.80
CA VAL A 68 1.71 -0.70 15.30
C VAL A 68 1.01 -1.99 15.71
N PRO A 69 1.54 -3.19 15.35
CA PRO A 69 1.00 -4.45 15.84
C PRO A 69 1.04 -4.55 17.37
N ILE A 70 -0.10 -4.91 17.94
CA ILE A 70 -0.27 -5.20 19.37
C ILE A 70 0.04 -6.68 19.56
N PRO A 71 0.99 -7.06 20.43
CA PRO A 71 1.33 -8.47 20.62
C PRO A 71 0.20 -9.23 21.32
N THR A 72 0.09 -10.51 21.01
CA THR A 72 -0.69 -11.49 21.79
C THR A 72 -0.12 -11.64 23.19
N THR A 73 -0.84 -12.31 24.09
CA THR A 73 -0.37 -12.57 25.46
C THR A 73 0.90 -13.43 25.52
N ASP A 74 1.19 -14.21 24.47
CA ASP A 74 2.43 -14.98 24.33
C ASP A 74 3.52 -14.31 23.48
N GLY A 75 3.28 -13.01 23.08
CA GLY A 75 4.27 -12.16 22.42
C GLY A 75 4.30 -12.25 20.89
N ARG A 76 3.43 -13.02 20.24
CA ARG A 76 3.31 -13.04 18.77
C ARG A 76 2.63 -11.78 18.27
N LEU A 77 2.99 -11.29 17.07
CA LEU A 77 2.41 -10.07 16.47
C LEU A 77 1.17 -10.34 15.59
N PHE A 78 0.94 -11.60 15.27
CA PHE A 78 -0.22 -12.10 14.53
C PHE A 78 -0.48 -13.58 14.89
N ALA A 79 -1.67 -14.06 14.61
CA ALA A 79 -2.05 -15.46 14.80
C ALA A 79 -3.20 -15.85 13.86
N ASP A 80 -3.09 -16.98 13.18
CA ASP A 80 -4.13 -17.56 12.33
C ASP A 80 -4.68 -16.57 11.27
N GLY A 81 -3.83 -15.74 10.69
CA GLY A 81 -4.20 -14.72 9.71
C GLY A 81 -4.78 -13.44 10.32
N LEU A 82 -4.91 -13.34 11.64
CA LEU A 82 -5.35 -12.16 12.37
C LEU A 82 -4.14 -11.36 12.85
N MET A 83 -4.10 -10.07 12.54
CA MET A 83 -3.22 -9.07 13.13
C MET A 83 -4.08 -8.01 13.83
N VAL A 84 -3.73 -7.67 15.06
CA VAL A 84 -4.33 -6.55 15.80
C VAL A 84 -3.34 -5.41 15.85
N ILE A 85 -3.76 -4.23 15.43
CA ILE A 85 -2.92 -3.02 15.32
C ILE A 85 -3.54 -1.87 16.10
N THR A 86 -2.73 -0.89 16.47
CA THR A 86 -3.22 0.30 17.16
C THR A 86 -4.22 1.08 16.31
N TYR A 87 -5.25 1.62 16.94
CA TYR A 87 -6.22 2.49 16.27
C TYR A 87 -5.61 3.87 16.01
N MET A 88 -5.72 4.36 14.77
CA MET A 88 -5.25 5.69 14.39
C MET A 88 -6.42 6.68 14.36
N GLU A 89 -6.38 7.64 15.28
CA GLU A 89 -7.34 8.74 15.31
C GLU A 89 -7.08 9.78 14.22
N GLY A 90 -8.09 10.58 13.90
CA GLY A 90 -7.98 11.68 12.95
C GLY A 90 -8.95 11.57 11.78
N GLY A 91 -8.92 12.56 10.92
CA GLY A 91 -9.72 12.64 9.72
C GLY A 91 -8.89 12.50 8.44
N PRO A 92 -9.54 12.28 7.29
CA PRO A 92 -8.84 12.24 6.02
C PRO A 92 -8.28 13.62 5.62
N PRO A 93 -7.23 13.65 4.78
CA PRO A 93 -6.73 14.89 4.21
C PRO A 93 -7.80 15.54 3.32
N ARG A 94 -7.95 16.87 3.41
CA ARG A 94 -9.00 17.63 2.71
C ARG A 94 -8.46 18.76 1.84
N THR A 95 -7.28 19.26 2.15
CA THR A 95 -6.69 20.43 1.51
C THR A 95 -5.39 20.10 0.81
N LYS A 96 -4.96 20.94 -0.12
CA LYS A 96 -3.62 20.81 -0.72
C LYS A 96 -2.51 20.85 0.35
N ALA A 97 -2.70 21.61 1.41
CA ALA A 97 -1.73 21.67 2.52
C ALA A 97 -1.66 20.34 3.29
N ASP A 98 -2.77 19.64 3.46
CA ASP A 98 -2.77 18.30 4.04
C ASP A 98 -2.02 17.32 3.14
N TRP A 99 -2.30 17.34 1.83
CA TRP A 99 -1.63 16.46 0.88
C TRP A 99 -0.14 16.73 0.73
N ARG A 100 0.32 17.98 0.94
CA ARG A 100 1.76 18.27 1.03
C ARG A 100 2.41 17.59 2.22
N ARG A 101 1.75 17.59 3.41
CA ARG A 101 2.24 16.86 4.58
C ARG A 101 2.26 15.35 4.34
N VAL A 102 1.24 14.81 3.63
CA VAL A 102 1.25 13.40 3.20
C VAL A 102 2.47 13.12 2.33
N ALA A 103 2.76 13.96 1.34
CA ALA A 103 3.93 13.82 0.49
C ALA A 103 5.26 13.89 1.28
N GLU A 104 5.36 14.77 2.27
CA GLU A 104 6.52 14.85 3.18
C GLU A 104 6.67 13.55 3.99
N THR A 105 5.58 13.03 4.52
CA THR A 105 5.57 11.75 5.26
C THR A 105 5.95 10.57 4.37
N LEU A 106 5.46 10.52 3.12
CA LEU A 106 5.85 9.49 2.16
C LEU A 106 7.34 9.57 1.80
N ARG A 107 7.88 10.77 1.58
CA ARG A 107 9.32 10.93 1.32
C ARG A 107 10.18 10.46 2.50
N GLU A 108 9.70 10.66 3.73
CA GLU A 108 10.38 10.13 4.91
C GLU A 108 10.26 8.60 5.00
N LEU A 109 9.10 8.02 4.71
CA LEU A 109 8.92 6.57 4.55
C LEU A 109 9.95 6.01 3.55
N HIS A 110 10.00 6.61 2.36
CA HIS A 110 10.91 6.18 1.30
C HIS A 110 12.39 6.25 1.73
N ARG A 111 12.78 7.32 2.45
CA ARG A 111 14.13 7.48 2.98
C ARG A 111 14.50 6.41 4.01
N LEU A 112 13.59 6.11 4.92
CA LEU A 112 13.79 5.16 6.03
C LEU A 112 13.85 3.71 5.57
N THR A 113 13.27 3.42 4.40
CA THR A 113 13.12 2.04 3.91
C THR A 113 13.97 1.74 2.66
N ARG A 114 14.96 2.56 2.36
CA ARG A 114 15.94 2.24 1.31
C ARG A 114 16.63 0.92 1.59
N GLY A 115 16.65 0.04 0.59
CA GLY A 115 17.24 -1.29 0.75
C GLY A 115 16.44 -2.26 1.61
N TRP A 116 15.19 -1.92 1.97
CA TRP A 116 14.29 -2.86 2.65
C TRP A 116 14.08 -4.12 1.80
N PRO A 117 13.98 -5.30 2.40
CA PRO A 117 13.72 -6.52 1.64
C PRO A 117 12.32 -6.51 1.00
N GLN A 118 12.21 -7.10 -0.19
CA GLN A 118 10.91 -7.21 -0.86
C GLN A 118 9.94 -8.05 -0.03
N ARG A 119 8.68 -7.62 -0.03
CA ARG A 119 7.58 -8.35 0.59
C ARG A 119 7.42 -9.73 -0.06
N PRO A 120 7.28 -10.81 0.73
CA PRO A 120 7.16 -12.17 0.19
C PRO A 120 6.03 -12.31 -0.83
N GLY A 121 6.36 -12.84 -2.00
CA GLY A 121 5.44 -13.00 -3.12
C GLY A 121 5.23 -11.76 -3.98
N TRP A 122 5.67 -10.57 -3.57
CA TRP A 122 5.52 -9.34 -4.34
C TRP A 122 6.68 -9.12 -5.31
N ARG A 123 6.42 -8.33 -6.34
CA ARG A 123 7.40 -7.84 -7.30
C ARG A 123 7.24 -6.33 -7.45
N SER A 124 8.35 -5.67 -7.75
CA SER A 124 8.28 -4.26 -8.16
C SER A 124 7.76 -4.12 -9.58
N SER A 125 7.29 -2.94 -9.93
CA SER A 125 6.91 -2.58 -11.30
C SER A 125 8.04 -2.86 -12.31
N THR A 126 9.28 -2.60 -11.93
CA THR A 126 10.44 -2.87 -12.80
C THR A 126 10.83 -4.35 -12.89
N ASP A 127 10.49 -5.19 -11.90
CA ASP A 127 10.64 -6.66 -12.02
C ASP A 127 9.63 -7.27 -12.99
N LEU A 128 8.46 -6.63 -13.17
CA LEU A 128 7.40 -7.04 -14.10
C LEU A 128 7.74 -6.72 -15.57
N LEU A 129 8.87 -6.09 -15.85
CA LEU A 129 9.38 -5.98 -17.22
C LEU A 129 9.74 -7.35 -17.81
N ASP A 130 10.29 -8.25 -16.96
CA ASP A 130 10.77 -9.57 -17.36
C ASP A 130 9.96 -10.72 -16.72
N ALA A 131 9.01 -10.40 -15.81
CA ALA A 131 8.13 -11.36 -15.16
C ALA A 131 6.68 -11.15 -15.57
N GLU A 132 5.85 -12.20 -15.47
CA GLU A 132 4.43 -12.13 -15.82
C GLU A 132 3.52 -12.08 -14.60
N THR A 133 4.02 -12.49 -13.43
CA THR A 133 3.21 -12.58 -12.22
C THR A 133 3.88 -11.94 -11.02
N GLY A 134 3.09 -11.34 -10.17
CA GLY A 134 3.41 -10.90 -8.82
C GLY A 134 2.18 -11.16 -7.93
N THR A 135 2.25 -10.97 -6.63
CA THR A 135 1.21 -11.42 -5.68
C THR A 135 -0.24 -11.10 -6.10
N ARG A 136 -0.49 -9.90 -6.65
CA ARG A 136 -1.83 -9.45 -7.09
C ARG A 136 -1.89 -9.16 -8.58
N ILE A 137 -0.81 -9.38 -9.29
CA ILE A 137 -0.70 -9.08 -10.72
C ILE A 137 -0.49 -10.38 -11.49
N ASP A 138 -1.33 -10.59 -12.49
CA ASP A 138 -1.19 -11.61 -13.51
C ASP A 138 -1.25 -10.96 -14.89
N LEU A 139 -0.08 -10.62 -15.45
CA LEU A 139 0.02 -10.02 -16.77
C LEU A 139 -0.42 -10.96 -17.88
N ALA A 140 -0.36 -12.30 -17.65
CA ALA A 140 -0.83 -13.27 -18.63
C ALA A 140 -2.37 -13.23 -18.81
N ALA A 141 -3.12 -12.74 -17.82
CA ALA A 141 -4.56 -12.51 -17.92
C ALA A 141 -4.92 -11.25 -18.72
N MET A 142 -3.96 -10.37 -19.00
CA MET A 142 -4.16 -9.10 -19.70
C MET A 142 -3.93 -9.25 -21.22
N PRO A 143 -4.62 -8.46 -22.08
CA PRO A 143 -4.30 -8.38 -23.50
C PRO A 143 -2.83 -7.95 -23.71
N PRO A 144 -2.13 -8.52 -24.71
CA PRO A 144 -0.71 -8.20 -24.96
C PRO A 144 -0.42 -6.72 -25.15
N GLU A 145 -1.34 -5.97 -25.75
CA GLU A 145 -1.23 -4.51 -25.92
C GLU A 145 -1.30 -3.75 -24.60
N ALA A 146 -2.14 -4.20 -23.66
CA ALA A 146 -2.24 -3.62 -22.31
C ALA A 146 -0.96 -3.88 -21.52
N VAL A 147 -0.44 -5.10 -21.56
CA VAL A 147 0.85 -5.47 -20.96
C VAL A 147 1.98 -4.62 -21.52
N ALA A 148 2.04 -4.46 -22.84
CA ALA A 148 3.08 -3.65 -23.48
C ALA A 148 3.02 -2.17 -23.02
N ARG A 149 1.82 -1.61 -22.89
CA ARG A 149 1.63 -0.23 -22.37
C ARG A 149 2.10 -0.10 -20.93
N CYS A 150 1.72 -1.03 -20.05
CA CYS A 150 2.17 -1.04 -18.65
C CYS A 150 3.70 -1.15 -18.57
N ARG A 151 4.31 -2.10 -19.28
CA ARG A 151 5.77 -2.27 -19.34
C ARG A 151 6.49 -1.04 -19.88
N ALA A 152 5.94 -0.36 -20.89
CA ALA A 152 6.51 0.89 -21.42
C ALA A 152 6.51 2.03 -20.37
N ALA A 153 5.46 2.12 -19.56
CA ALA A 153 5.40 3.07 -18.45
C ALA A 153 6.45 2.74 -17.37
N TRP A 154 6.53 1.48 -16.94
CA TRP A 154 7.49 1.04 -15.91
C TRP A 154 8.95 1.05 -16.36
N ALA A 155 9.23 0.84 -17.65
CA ALA A 155 10.58 0.94 -18.19
C ALA A 155 11.25 2.32 -17.92
N ARG A 156 10.45 3.37 -17.76
CA ARG A 156 10.93 4.72 -17.40
C ARG A 156 11.44 4.83 -15.96
N LEU A 157 11.17 3.81 -15.13
CA LEU A 157 11.60 3.72 -13.74
C LEU A 157 12.92 2.94 -13.56
N VAL A 158 13.41 2.29 -14.60
CA VAL A 158 14.64 1.48 -14.54
C VAL A 158 15.82 2.31 -14.07
N GLY A 159 16.61 1.75 -13.15
CA GLY A 159 17.78 2.40 -12.57
C GLY A 159 17.49 3.37 -11.42
N ARG A 160 16.22 3.60 -11.08
CA ARG A 160 15.85 4.38 -9.89
C ARG A 160 16.00 3.56 -8.61
N GLU A 161 16.30 4.25 -7.52
CA GLU A 161 16.39 3.63 -6.19
C GLU A 161 15.02 3.09 -5.76
N ARG A 162 15.02 1.93 -5.10
CA ARG A 162 13.82 1.29 -4.57
C ARG A 162 13.75 1.45 -3.05
N CYS A 163 12.53 1.57 -2.55
CA CYS A 163 12.20 1.64 -1.13
C CYS A 163 10.82 1.01 -0.91
N VAL A 164 10.32 0.97 0.30
CA VAL A 164 8.92 0.61 0.50
C VAL A 164 8.03 1.75 0.03
N VAL A 165 7.10 1.43 -0.87
CA VAL A 165 5.96 2.29 -1.22
C VAL A 165 4.75 1.85 -0.40
N HIS A 166 3.89 2.80 -0.06
CA HIS A 166 2.62 2.52 0.63
C HIS A 166 1.64 1.77 -0.29
N GLY A 167 1.68 2.09 -1.58
CA GLY A 167 0.93 1.45 -2.64
C GLY A 167 -0.42 2.11 -2.95
N ASN A 168 -1.10 2.71 -1.98
CA ASN A 168 -2.38 3.40 -2.19
C ASN A 168 -2.53 4.64 -1.28
N PRO A 169 -1.55 5.58 -1.27
CA PRO A 169 -1.61 6.75 -0.39
C PRO A 169 -2.51 7.86 -0.94
N ASN A 170 -2.92 7.79 -2.21
CA ASN A 170 -3.81 8.74 -2.87
C ASN A 170 -5.29 8.57 -2.46
N ASN A 171 -5.66 7.44 -1.87
CA ASN A 171 -6.95 7.24 -1.24
C ASN A 171 -7.01 7.99 0.10
N PRO A 172 -7.88 9.01 0.27
CA PRO A 172 -7.99 9.75 1.52
C PRO A 172 -8.41 8.87 2.71
N GLY A 173 -9.04 7.71 2.43
CA GLY A 173 -9.38 6.70 3.44
C GLY A 173 -8.16 6.08 4.13
N ASN A 174 -7.00 6.06 3.47
CA ASN A 174 -5.76 5.45 3.94
C ASN A 174 -4.86 6.41 4.72
N VAL A 175 -5.32 7.63 4.94
CA VAL A 175 -4.57 8.67 5.66
C VAL A 175 -5.40 9.24 6.80
N ARG A 176 -4.77 9.49 7.93
CA ARG A 176 -5.37 10.20 9.07
C ARG A 176 -4.51 11.41 9.43
N ILE A 177 -5.18 12.55 9.54
CA ILE A 177 -4.55 13.80 10.02
C ILE A 177 -5.08 14.12 11.39
N THR A 178 -4.20 14.22 12.37
CA THR A 178 -4.54 14.63 13.72
C THR A 178 -3.46 15.53 14.30
N ALA A 179 -3.83 16.66 14.88
CA ALA A 179 -2.90 17.63 15.49
C ALA A 179 -1.66 17.96 14.62
N GLY A 180 -1.85 18.03 13.29
CA GLY A 180 -0.80 18.33 12.33
C GLY A 180 0.12 17.16 11.97
N ARG A 181 -0.07 15.97 12.57
CA ARG A 181 0.63 14.74 12.20
C ARG A 181 -0.16 13.95 11.16
N VAL A 182 0.57 13.26 10.28
CA VAL A 182 0.01 12.34 9.28
C VAL A 182 0.26 10.92 9.73
N ALA A 183 -0.80 10.13 9.83
CA ALA A 183 -0.69 8.68 9.98
C ALA A 183 -1.09 8.00 8.67
N LEU A 184 -0.24 7.10 8.20
CA LEU A 184 -0.51 6.22 7.05
C LEU A 184 -1.11 4.92 7.58
N ILE A 185 -2.28 4.54 7.06
CA ILE A 185 -3.00 3.31 7.43
C ILE A 185 -3.31 2.49 6.19
N ASP A 186 -3.71 1.22 6.37
CA ASP A 186 -3.99 0.28 5.28
C ASP A 186 -2.78 -0.05 4.40
N TRP A 187 -1.88 -0.84 4.98
CA TRP A 187 -0.61 -1.28 4.38
C TRP A 187 -0.73 -2.55 3.52
N ASP A 188 -1.94 -2.89 3.08
CA ASP A 188 -2.18 -4.12 2.31
C ASP A 188 -1.47 -4.16 0.96
N GLU A 189 -1.23 -3.00 0.36
CA GLU A 189 -0.54 -2.88 -0.92
C GLU A 189 0.92 -2.44 -0.79
N ALA A 190 1.41 -2.27 0.44
CA ALA A 190 2.79 -1.89 0.65
C ALA A 190 3.76 -2.97 0.16
N HIS A 191 4.76 -2.56 -0.59
CA HIS A 191 5.81 -3.43 -1.15
C HIS A 191 7.03 -2.60 -1.52
N VAL A 192 8.12 -3.24 -1.95
CA VAL A 192 9.32 -2.51 -2.41
C VAL A 192 9.19 -2.18 -3.89
N ASP A 193 9.20 -0.88 -4.20
CA ASP A 193 9.16 -0.35 -5.56
C ASP A 193 9.83 1.04 -5.62
N VAL A 194 9.70 1.71 -6.75
CA VAL A 194 10.19 3.07 -6.97
C VAL A 194 9.24 4.08 -6.32
N PRO A 195 9.75 5.05 -5.53
CA PRO A 195 8.94 6.01 -4.78
C PRO A 195 7.98 6.85 -5.61
N ASP A 196 8.23 6.99 -6.91
CA ASP A 196 7.36 7.71 -7.85
C ASP A 196 5.90 7.21 -7.82
N LEU A 197 5.67 5.90 -7.56
CA LEU A 197 4.34 5.31 -7.51
C LEU A 197 3.45 5.93 -6.42
N ASP A 198 4.05 6.36 -5.31
CA ASP A 198 3.33 6.96 -4.17
C ASP A 198 3.09 8.47 -4.32
N LEU A 199 3.71 9.14 -5.29
CA LEU A 199 3.73 10.60 -5.33
C LEU A 199 2.67 11.23 -6.25
N VAL A 200 1.77 10.43 -6.83
CA VAL A 200 0.60 10.92 -7.57
C VAL A 200 -0.55 11.15 -6.58
N LEU A 201 -0.53 12.30 -5.93
CA LEU A 201 -1.45 12.64 -4.85
C LEU A 201 -2.53 13.64 -5.30
N PRO A 202 -3.74 13.61 -4.67
CA PRO A 202 -4.78 14.61 -4.90
C PRO A 202 -4.26 16.03 -4.79
N HIS A 203 -4.85 16.94 -5.57
CA HIS A 203 -4.45 18.36 -5.65
C HIS A 203 -2.97 18.58 -6.00
N ASN A 204 -2.30 17.58 -6.59
CA ASN A 204 -0.86 17.56 -6.79
C ASN A 204 -0.09 17.89 -5.48
N GLY A 205 -0.42 17.16 -4.42
CA GLY A 205 0.16 17.38 -3.08
C GLY A 205 1.67 17.19 -3.02
N ALA A 206 2.23 16.38 -3.92
CA ALA A 206 3.69 16.19 -4.02
C ALA A 206 4.39 17.30 -4.82
N ASP A 207 3.65 18.25 -5.40
CA ASP A 207 4.13 19.35 -6.26
C ASP A 207 5.03 18.86 -7.41
N LEU A 208 4.72 17.69 -7.98
CA LEU A 208 5.42 17.17 -9.15
C LEU A 208 5.06 17.98 -10.40
N VAL A 209 6.03 18.24 -11.25
CA VAL A 209 5.84 19.03 -12.49
C VAL A 209 6.54 18.40 -13.68
N GLY A 210 6.02 18.70 -14.88
CA GLY A 210 6.64 18.32 -16.15
C GLY A 210 6.84 16.80 -16.27
N GLU A 211 8.02 16.40 -16.70
CA GLU A 211 8.36 14.99 -16.95
C GLU A 211 8.29 14.13 -15.69
N ALA A 212 8.66 14.66 -14.52
CA ALA A 212 8.58 13.93 -13.26
C ALA A 212 7.14 13.52 -12.91
N TYR A 213 6.18 14.45 -13.08
CA TYR A 213 4.76 14.14 -12.90
C TYR A 213 4.28 13.10 -13.91
N ASP A 214 4.67 13.28 -15.17
CA ASP A 214 4.28 12.38 -16.25
C ASP A 214 4.77 10.95 -16.01
N ILE A 215 6.04 10.76 -15.63
CA ILE A 215 6.58 9.43 -15.32
C ILE A 215 5.81 8.79 -14.17
N ALA A 216 5.63 9.51 -13.06
CA ALA A 216 4.93 9.02 -11.89
C ALA A 216 3.48 8.64 -12.22
N ALA A 217 2.75 9.53 -12.91
CA ALA A 217 1.34 9.31 -13.27
C ALA A 217 1.18 8.09 -14.18
N GLN A 218 2.02 7.96 -15.23
CA GLN A 218 1.95 6.83 -16.15
C GLN A 218 2.26 5.51 -15.44
N ALA A 219 3.28 5.47 -14.59
CA ALA A 219 3.67 4.28 -13.86
C ALA A 219 2.63 3.85 -12.81
N SER A 220 2.07 4.82 -12.07
CA SER A 220 1.00 4.58 -11.10
C SER A 220 -0.28 4.08 -11.76
N SER A 221 -0.72 4.72 -12.86
CA SER A 221 -1.90 4.26 -13.61
C SER A 221 -1.70 2.86 -14.20
N ALA A 222 -0.51 2.54 -14.68
CA ALA A 222 -0.17 1.21 -15.16
C ALA A 222 -0.18 0.16 -14.04
N TRP A 223 0.31 0.52 -12.85
CA TRP A 223 0.27 -0.35 -11.67
C TRP A 223 -1.16 -0.65 -11.23
N GLU A 224 -1.98 0.38 -11.05
CA GLU A 224 -3.38 0.23 -10.66
C GLU A 224 -4.19 -0.57 -11.69
N ALA A 225 -3.95 -0.34 -13.00
CA ALA A 225 -4.59 -1.12 -14.05
C ALA A 225 -4.23 -2.62 -13.97
N ALA A 226 -2.97 -2.96 -13.67
CA ALA A 226 -2.53 -4.33 -13.59
C ALA A 226 -3.00 -5.04 -12.30
N VAL A 227 -3.02 -4.34 -11.16
CA VAL A 227 -3.48 -4.89 -9.86
C VAL A 227 -4.99 -5.14 -9.84
N CYS A 228 -5.76 -4.29 -10.50
CA CYS A 228 -7.23 -4.34 -10.52
C CYS A 228 -7.77 -4.88 -11.85
N TRP A 229 -7.03 -5.72 -12.57
CA TRP A 229 -7.38 -6.11 -13.95
C TRP A 229 -8.77 -6.74 -14.10
N ASP A 230 -9.26 -7.43 -13.08
CA ASP A 230 -10.58 -8.05 -13.09
C ASP A 230 -11.75 -7.05 -12.91
N ASP A 231 -11.46 -5.78 -12.60
CA ASP A 231 -12.43 -4.72 -12.34
C ASP A 231 -12.54 -3.75 -13.52
N ASP A 232 -13.71 -3.13 -13.72
CA ASP A 232 -13.89 -2.06 -14.73
C ASP A 232 -12.98 -0.85 -14.48
N TYR A 233 -12.62 -0.58 -13.23
CA TYR A 233 -11.66 0.44 -12.83
C TYR A 233 -10.31 0.29 -13.55
N SER A 234 -9.85 -0.93 -13.79
CA SER A 234 -8.59 -1.19 -14.51
C SER A 234 -8.59 -0.58 -15.91
N LYS A 235 -9.74 -0.62 -16.61
CA LYS A 235 -9.88 -0.07 -17.97
C LYS A 235 -9.78 1.46 -17.96
N GLU A 236 -10.34 2.11 -16.93
CA GLU A 236 -10.21 3.55 -16.74
C GLU A 236 -8.75 3.94 -16.50
N ARG A 237 -8.06 3.20 -15.62
CA ARG A 237 -6.64 3.44 -15.33
C ARG A 237 -5.75 3.16 -16.54
N LEU A 238 -6.01 2.08 -17.29
CA LEU A 238 -5.27 1.80 -18.51
C LEU A 238 -5.46 2.89 -19.58
N ALA A 239 -6.65 3.50 -19.67
CA ALA A 239 -6.89 4.59 -20.61
C ALA A 239 -5.99 5.83 -20.36
N GLU A 240 -5.55 6.03 -19.12
CA GLU A 240 -4.61 7.08 -18.74
C GLU A 240 -3.15 6.75 -19.11
N VAL A 241 -2.83 5.46 -19.30
CA VAL A 241 -1.49 5.06 -19.78
C VAL A 241 -1.38 5.30 -21.27
N ARG A 242 -0.29 5.95 -21.71
CA ARG A 242 -0.08 6.29 -23.13
C ARG A 242 -0.11 5.05 -24.02
N ALA A 243 -0.77 5.18 -25.16
CA ALA A 243 -0.66 4.18 -26.21
C ALA A 243 0.78 4.17 -26.76
N ILE A 244 1.28 2.99 -27.06
CA ILE A 244 2.56 2.84 -27.80
C ILE A 244 2.27 3.25 -29.24
N PRO A 245 3.02 4.19 -29.84
CA PRO A 245 2.88 4.49 -31.26
C PRO A 245 3.06 3.19 -32.07
N ALA A 246 2.15 2.95 -33.02
CA ALA A 246 2.35 1.86 -33.97
C ALA A 246 3.72 2.02 -34.62
N ALA A 247 4.48 0.91 -34.72
CA ALA A 247 5.74 0.93 -35.43
C ALA A 247 5.43 1.39 -36.85
N THR A 248 5.89 2.59 -37.21
CA THR A 248 5.87 3.02 -38.61
C THR A 248 6.90 2.16 -39.33
N ASP A 249 6.44 1.21 -40.13
CA ASP A 249 7.28 0.50 -41.08
C ASP A 249 8.07 1.54 -41.90
N ARG A 250 9.38 1.60 -41.67
CA ARG A 250 10.32 2.33 -42.50
C ARG A 250 10.98 1.38 -43.47
#